data_faa6a223f8d6d4baa6781ad760ab9eae
#
_entry.id   faa6a223f8d6d4baa6781ad760ab9eae
#
_cell.length_a   1.000
_cell.length_b   1.000
_cell.length_c   1.000
_cell.angle_alpha   90.00
_cell.angle_beta   90.00
_cell.angle_gamma   90.00
#
_symmetry.space_group_name_H-M   'P 1'
#
loop_
_entity.id
_entity.type
_entity.pdbx_description
1 polymer ?
#
loop_
_entity_poly.entity_id
_entity_poly.type
_entity_poly.pdbx_seq_one_letter_code
_entity_poly.pdbx_strand_id
1 'polypeptide(L)' 'MINLVVALPAEARPLIARYRLTDKTTRGGFRIYRNAGMSLVISGPGK' A
#
# COMPACT_ATOMS: atom_id res chain seq x y z
N MET A 1 -10.79 7.56 7.48
CA MET A 1 -9.84 6.98 6.53
C MET A 1 -8.77 6.22 7.28
N ILE A 2 -8.43 5.04 6.80
CA ILE A 2 -7.44 4.19 7.45
C ILE A 2 -6.15 4.21 6.63
N ASN A 3 -5.05 4.46 7.31
CA ASN A 3 -3.74 4.45 6.66
C ASN A 3 -2.91 3.31 7.20
N LEU A 4 -2.42 2.46 6.31
CA LEU A 4 -1.58 1.33 6.67
C LEU A 4 -0.19 1.53 6.09
N VAL A 5 0.82 1.12 6.86
CA VAL A 5 2.20 1.16 6.38
C VAL A 5 2.80 -0.23 6.57
N VAL A 6 3.31 -0.79 5.48
CA VAL A 6 3.96 -2.09 5.55
C VAL A 6 5.38 -1.98 5.01
N ALA A 7 6.26 -2.80 5.55
CA ALA A 7 7.67 -2.74 5.17
C ALA A 7 7.98 -3.58 3.95
N LEU A 8 7.23 -4.66 3.74
CA LEU A 8 7.54 -5.59 2.67
C LEU A 8 6.39 -5.68 1.68
N PRO A 9 6.67 -5.68 0.37
CA PRO A 9 5.61 -5.83 -0.63
C PRO A 9 4.83 -7.13 -0.46
N ALA A 10 5.50 -8.18 -0.02
CA ALA A 10 4.85 -9.47 0.17
C ALA A 10 3.73 -9.40 1.20
N GLU A 11 3.89 -8.54 2.21
CA GLU A 11 2.87 -8.36 3.22
C GLU A 11 1.69 -7.56 2.70
N ALA A 12 1.94 -6.71 1.72
CA ALA A 12 0.89 -5.87 1.17
C ALA A 12 -0.07 -6.63 0.27
N ARG A 13 0.41 -7.69 -0.36
CA ARG A 13 -0.41 -8.42 -1.34
C ARG A 13 -1.73 -8.90 -0.79
N PRO A 14 -1.75 -9.63 0.34
CA PRO A 14 -3.04 -10.08 0.88
C PRO A 14 -3.92 -8.92 1.31
N LEU A 15 -3.32 -7.85 1.78
CA LEU A 15 -4.09 -6.69 2.18
C LEU A 15 -4.70 -5.98 0.98
N ILE A 16 -3.95 -5.88 -0.09
CA ILE A 16 -4.45 -5.25 -1.32
C ILE A 16 -5.64 -6.05 -1.85
N ALA A 17 -5.52 -7.36 -1.86
CA ALA A 17 -6.60 -8.21 -2.35
C ALA A 17 -7.80 -8.16 -1.42
N ARG A 18 -7.55 -8.18 -0.11
CA ARG A 18 -8.63 -8.21 0.86
C ARG A 18 -9.44 -6.92 0.85
N TYR A 19 -8.77 -5.80 0.77
CA TYR A 19 -9.45 -4.50 0.84
C TYR A 19 -9.66 -3.88 -0.52
N ARG A 20 -9.28 -4.57 -1.58
CA ARG A 20 -9.49 -4.11 -2.96
C ARG A 20 -8.90 -2.72 -3.17
N LEU A 21 -7.63 -2.60 -2.86
CA LEU A 21 -6.91 -1.35 -3.05
C LEU A 21 -6.49 -1.26 -4.50
N THR A 22 -7.40 -0.78 -5.33
CA THR A 22 -7.21 -0.79 -6.77
C THR A 22 -6.48 0.43 -7.30
N ASP A 23 -6.46 1.50 -6.54
CA ASP A 23 -5.75 2.71 -6.94
C ASP A 23 -4.28 2.57 -6.58
N LYS A 24 -3.41 2.65 -7.58
CA LYS A 24 -1.99 2.50 -7.37
C LYS A 24 -1.25 3.76 -7.79
N THR A 25 -0.44 4.29 -6.89
CA THR A 25 0.35 5.49 -7.14
C THR A 25 1.75 5.27 -6.61
N THR A 26 2.74 5.88 -7.27
CA THR A 26 4.11 5.85 -6.78
C THR A 26 4.56 7.28 -6.51
N ARG A 27 5.06 7.52 -5.30
CA ARG A 27 5.53 8.84 -4.94
C ARG A 27 6.80 8.71 -4.12
N GLY A 28 7.84 9.41 -4.56
CA GLY A 28 9.10 9.41 -3.85
C GLY A 28 9.71 8.04 -3.69
N GLY A 29 9.44 7.15 -4.62
CA GLY A 29 9.97 5.79 -4.53
C GLY A 29 9.10 4.84 -3.72
N PHE A 30 8.00 5.34 -3.17
CA PHE A 30 7.08 4.51 -2.38
C PHE A 30 5.86 4.15 -3.20
N ARG A 31 5.41 2.92 -3.07
CA ARG A 31 4.18 2.49 -3.71
C ARG A 31 3.02 2.69 -2.76
N ILE A 32 1.98 3.33 -3.26
CA ILE A 32 0.81 3.63 -2.46
C ILE A 32 -0.40 3.01 -3.13
N TYR A 33 -1.12 2.19 -2.39
CA TYR A 33 -2.35 1.57 -2.87
C TYR A 33 -3.51 2.12 -2.06
N ARG A 34 -4.57 2.51 -2.74
CA ARG A 34 -5.71 3.14 -2.08
C ARG A 34 -7.04 2.65 -2.59
N ASN A 35 -8.05 2.86 -1.78
CA ASN A 35 -9.43 2.78 -2.23
C ASN A 35 -10.20 3.93 -1.57
N ALA A 36 -11.53 3.88 -1.64
CA ALA A 36 -12.34 5.00 -1.17
C ALA A 36 -12.19 5.28 0.32
N GLY A 37 -11.84 4.28 1.11
CA GLY A 37 -11.80 4.43 2.55
C GLY A 37 -10.48 4.16 3.21
N MET A 38 -9.46 3.75 2.47
CA MET A 38 -8.19 3.47 3.12
C MET A 38 -7.03 3.58 2.14
N SER A 39 -5.84 3.72 2.69
CA SER A 39 -4.62 3.75 1.90
C SER A 39 -3.58 2.85 2.53
N LEU A 40 -2.69 2.33 1.72
CA LEU A 40 -1.63 1.46 2.17
C LEU A 40 -0.33 1.89 1.49
N VAL A 41 0.68 2.14 2.29
CA VAL A 41 1.99 2.57 1.80
C VAL A 41 2.99 1.46 2.05
N ILE A 42 3.73 1.10 1.00
CA ILE A 42 4.81 0.14 1.13
C ILE A 42 6.10 0.93 1.26
N SER A 43 6.64 0.99 2.47
CA SER A 43 7.88 1.72 2.69
C SER A 43 9.08 0.96 2.17
N GLY A 44 9.00 -0.35 2.17
CA GLY A 44 10.06 -1.16 1.65
C GLY A 44 11.28 -1.19 2.53
N PRO A 45 12.24 -2.05 2.22
CA PRO A 45 13.50 -2.09 2.96
C PRO A 45 14.45 -1.00 2.51
N GLY A 46 14.00 -0.09 1.80
CA GLY A 46 14.80 1.04 1.43
C GLY A 46 15.73 0.77 0.32
N LYS A 47 15.98 0.30 -0.06
CA LYS A 47 16.90 0.43 -0.96
C LYS A 47 17.13 -0.16 -1.57
#